data_bd9c21c9c493521acd6913b248784a94
#
_entry.id   bd9c21c9c493521acd6913b248784a94
#
_cell.length_a   1.000
_cell.length_b   1.000
_cell.length_c   1.000
_cell.angle_alpha   90.00
_cell.angle_beta   90.00
_cell.angle_gamma   90.00
#
_symmetry.space_group_name_H-M   'P 1'
#
loop_
_entity.id
_entity.type
_entity.pdbx_description
1 polymer ?
#
loop_
_entity_poly.entity_id
_entity_poly.type
_entity_poly.pdbx_seq_one_letter_code
_entity_poly.pdbx_strand_id
1 'polypeptide(L)'
;MTTNNKYKYYFYSSLLFLSFILLFKATYSLSISYKEALNVFVNNSVLSLITNISIYIFGQNDLALRLPFILFYTFSVIIMYKITENYFRYEKDRYISIIVFMLLPGVLSASLLVNSAIVIIFFTLLYLYYYYKYNKHSFLLLILFLFIDNSFAILYLALFFYSLKNKDTKLLYISLILFTLSMYIYGFSTSGRPRGFLVDTFAIYATVFSPFLFLYFIYTMYRSWIKNDRTLIWYISITALLLSLLFSFRQRIYIEDFAPFVVISLPYMLKTFFHAYRVRLKEFRPKY
;
A
#
# COMPACT_ATOMS: atom_id res chain seq x y z
N MET A 1 -19.62 17.90 -18.82
CA MET A 1 -18.29 18.13 -18.20
C MET A 1 -17.88 19.57 -18.46
N THR A 2 -17.78 20.38 -17.43
CA THR A 2 -17.36 21.78 -17.56
C THR A 2 -15.91 21.85 -18.02
N THR A 3 -15.54 22.86 -18.80
CA THR A 3 -14.18 23.05 -19.35
C THR A 3 -13.08 22.96 -18.28
N ASN A 4 -13.37 23.42 -17.08
CA ASN A 4 -12.44 23.38 -15.93
C ASN A 4 -12.07 21.95 -15.48
N ASN A 5 -12.97 20.97 -15.67
CA ASN A 5 -12.71 19.57 -15.31
C ASN A 5 -11.81 18.86 -16.34
N LYS A 6 -11.86 19.25 -17.61
CA LYS A 6 -10.99 18.71 -18.66
C LYS A 6 -9.53 19.08 -18.41
N TYR A 7 -9.22 20.33 -18.08
CA TYR A 7 -7.84 20.76 -17.79
C TYR A 7 -7.23 20.03 -16.61
N LYS A 8 -8.00 19.78 -15.56
CA LYS A 8 -7.52 19.03 -14.39
C LYS A 8 -7.22 17.57 -14.71
N TYR A 9 -8.06 16.94 -15.53
CA TYR A 9 -7.83 15.58 -15.98
C TYR A 9 -6.56 15.48 -16.83
N TYR A 10 -6.35 16.42 -17.77
CA TYR A 10 -5.13 16.47 -18.55
C TYR A 10 -3.89 16.72 -17.70
N PHE A 11 -3.97 17.60 -16.70
CA PHE A 11 -2.87 17.82 -15.76
C PHE A 11 -2.52 16.54 -14.99
N TYR A 12 -3.52 15.82 -14.49
CA TYR A 12 -3.30 14.56 -13.78
C TYR A 12 -2.70 13.48 -14.70
N SER A 13 -3.23 13.32 -15.91
CA SER A 13 -2.70 12.34 -16.86
C SER A 13 -1.29 12.68 -17.31
N SER A 14 -0.96 13.97 -17.50
CA SER A 14 0.40 14.40 -17.83
C SER A 14 1.39 14.16 -16.69
N LEU A 15 0.97 14.37 -15.44
CA LEU A 15 1.79 14.09 -14.26
C LEU A 15 2.03 12.59 -14.08
N LEU A 16 1.02 11.76 -14.32
CA LEU A 16 1.16 10.30 -14.29
C LEU A 16 2.12 9.83 -15.40
N PHE A 17 1.98 10.38 -16.61
CA PHE A 17 2.87 10.07 -17.73
C PHE A 17 4.31 10.53 -17.46
N LEU A 18 4.49 11.71 -16.88
CA LEU A 18 5.80 12.20 -16.46
C LEU A 18 6.44 11.28 -15.41
N SER A 19 5.69 10.86 -14.40
CA SER A 19 6.20 9.94 -13.39
C SER A 19 6.60 8.60 -13.98
N PHE A 20 5.84 8.08 -14.95
CA PHE A 20 6.17 6.85 -15.66
C PHE A 20 7.50 7.01 -16.43
N ILE A 21 7.70 8.10 -17.16
CA ILE A 21 8.94 8.36 -17.90
C ILE A 21 10.13 8.49 -16.96
N LEU A 22 9.97 9.20 -15.83
CA LEU A 22 11.04 9.37 -14.86
C LEU A 22 11.44 8.03 -14.22
N LEU A 23 10.47 7.20 -13.85
CA LEU A 23 10.73 5.85 -13.33
C LEU A 23 11.39 4.97 -14.38
N PHE A 24 10.90 5.03 -15.61
CA PHE A 24 11.49 4.31 -16.74
C PHE A 24 12.95 4.70 -16.98
N LYS A 25 13.27 5.99 -16.94
CA LYS A 25 14.66 6.48 -17.04
C LYS A 25 15.51 6.03 -15.85
N ALA A 26 14.94 6.03 -14.64
CA ALA A 26 15.64 5.63 -13.45
C ALA A 26 16.07 4.14 -13.45
N THR A 27 15.35 3.27 -14.20
CA THR A 27 15.73 1.85 -14.30
C THR A 27 17.09 1.64 -14.92
N TYR A 28 17.51 2.51 -15.86
CA TYR A 28 18.82 2.41 -16.50
C TYR A 28 19.98 2.86 -15.62
N SER A 29 19.71 3.63 -14.56
CA SER A 29 20.74 4.08 -13.61
C SER A 29 20.96 3.14 -12.45
N LEU A 30 20.11 2.12 -12.29
CA LEU A 30 20.16 1.18 -11.18
C LEU A 30 20.71 -0.17 -11.65
N SER A 31 21.82 -0.60 -11.06
CA SER A 31 22.35 -1.95 -11.23
C SER A 31 21.45 -3.02 -10.59
N ILE A 32 21.54 -4.25 -11.07
CA ILE A 32 20.80 -5.39 -10.49
C ILE A 32 21.36 -5.70 -9.11
N SER A 33 20.50 -5.76 -8.12
CA SER A 33 20.85 -6.14 -6.75
C SER A 33 20.91 -7.66 -6.60
N TYR A 34 21.64 -8.13 -5.56
CA TYR A 34 21.71 -9.57 -5.25
C TYR A 34 20.33 -10.20 -5.03
N LYS A 35 19.41 -9.50 -4.34
CA LYS A 35 18.03 -9.97 -4.12
C LYS A 35 17.25 -10.10 -5.42
N GLU A 36 17.42 -9.16 -6.35
CA GLU A 36 16.77 -9.20 -7.66
C GLU A 36 17.29 -10.38 -8.50
N ALA A 37 18.61 -10.63 -8.46
CA ALA A 37 19.20 -11.79 -9.12
C ALA A 37 18.69 -13.12 -8.53
N LEU A 38 18.62 -13.25 -7.21
CA LEU A 38 18.03 -14.42 -6.56
C LEU A 38 16.58 -14.65 -6.97
N ASN A 39 15.81 -13.58 -7.10
CA ASN A 39 14.40 -13.68 -7.52
C ASN A 39 14.27 -14.23 -8.95
N VAL A 40 15.16 -13.87 -9.85
CA VAL A 40 15.13 -14.33 -11.25
C VAL A 40 15.59 -15.77 -11.39
N PHE A 41 16.69 -16.15 -10.73
CA PHE A 41 17.40 -17.41 -10.99
C PHE A 41 17.13 -18.54 -9.99
N VAL A 42 16.69 -18.20 -8.77
CA VAL A 42 16.60 -19.18 -7.67
C VAL A 42 15.20 -19.34 -7.12
N ASN A 43 14.48 -18.24 -6.95
CA ASN A 43 13.16 -18.27 -6.30
C ASN A 43 12.06 -18.74 -7.25
N ASN A 44 11.13 -19.56 -6.72
CA ASN A 44 9.92 -19.98 -7.40
C ASN A 44 8.68 -19.31 -6.78
N SER A 45 8.65 -17.98 -6.80
CA SER A 45 7.54 -17.16 -6.29
C SER A 45 6.73 -16.57 -7.44
N VAL A 46 5.52 -16.06 -7.13
CA VAL A 46 4.73 -15.31 -8.13
C VAL A 46 5.50 -14.08 -8.63
N LEU A 47 6.28 -13.47 -7.75
CA LEU A 47 7.19 -12.37 -8.11
C LEU A 47 8.19 -12.81 -9.19
N SER A 48 8.80 -13.99 -9.01
CA SER A 48 9.71 -14.60 -9.99
C SER A 48 9.02 -14.91 -11.33
N LEU A 49 7.80 -15.42 -11.30
CA LEU A 49 7.02 -15.65 -12.51
C LEU A 49 6.75 -14.37 -13.30
N ILE A 50 6.36 -13.29 -12.61
CA ILE A 50 6.12 -11.98 -13.23
C ILE A 50 7.39 -11.43 -13.89
N THR A 51 8.52 -11.50 -13.20
CA THR A 51 9.82 -11.03 -13.73
C THR A 51 10.29 -11.87 -14.89
N ASN A 52 10.19 -13.21 -14.81
CA ASN A 52 10.64 -14.11 -15.87
C ASN A 52 9.78 -13.97 -17.13
N ILE A 53 8.46 -13.78 -17.01
CA ILE A 53 7.59 -13.51 -18.16
C ILE A 53 8.02 -12.21 -18.85
N SER A 54 8.31 -11.16 -18.06
CA SER A 54 8.75 -9.90 -18.62
C SER A 54 10.10 -10.01 -19.33
N ILE A 55 11.06 -10.72 -18.74
CA ILE A 55 12.37 -10.97 -19.34
C ILE A 55 12.23 -11.81 -20.62
N TYR A 56 11.34 -12.79 -20.64
CA TYR A 56 11.08 -13.60 -21.83
C TYR A 56 10.54 -12.78 -23.00
N ILE A 57 9.65 -11.80 -22.73
CA ILE A 57 9.03 -10.96 -23.77
C ILE A 57 9.98 -9.85 -24.25
N PHE A 58 10.66 -9.17 -23.34
CA PHE A 58 11.45 -7.95 -23.62
C PHE A 58 12.97 -8.17 -23.66
N GLY A 59 13.43 -9.42 -23.45
CA GLY A 59 14.83 -9.76 -23.40
C GLY A 59 15.48 -9.52 -22.02
N GLN A 60 16.72 -9.98 -21.88
CA GLN A 60 17.48 -9.85 -20.61
C GLN A 60 18.09 -8.46 -20.49
N ASN A 61 17.35 -7.53 -19.91
CA ASN A 61 17.83 -6.18 -19.63
C ASN A 61 17.20 -5.63 -18.33
N ASP A 62 17.82 -4.61 -17.76
CA ASP A 62 17.36 -3.98 -16.50
C ASP A 62 15.95 -3.42 -16.58
N LEU A 63 15.54 -3.00 -17.77
CA LEU A 63 14.21 -2.52 -18.00
C LEU A 63 13.17 -3.64 -17.95
N ALA A 64 13.42 -4.74 -18.64
CA ALA A 64 12.52 -5.90 -18.67
C ALA A 64 12.29 -6.45 -17.25
N LEU A 65 13.32 -6.40 -16.41
CA LEU A 65 13.25 -6.82 -15.02
C LEU A 65 12.26 -5.97 -14.19
N ARG A 66 12.25 -4.64 -14.40
CA ARG A 66 11.53 -3.68 -13.55
C ARG A 66 10.22 -3.16 -14.14
N LEU A 67 10.01 -3.34 -15.45
CA LEU A 67 8.84 -2.85 -16.16
C LEU A 67 7.50 -3.32 -15.54
N PRO A 68 7.31 -4.57 -15.11
CA PRO A 68 6.07 -4.99 -14.46
C PRO A 68 5.74 -4.17 -13.22
N PHE A 69 6.74 -3.82 -12.41
CA PHE A 69 6.55 -3.07 -11.16
C PHE A 69 6.17 -1.62 -11.43
N ILE A 70 6.72 -1.00 -12.47
CA ILE A 70 6.31 0.34 -12.94
C ILE A 70 4.87 0.30 -13.46
N LEU A 71 4.46 -0.78 -14.12
CA LEU A 71 3.07 -0.95 -14.54
C LEU A 71 2.13 -1.12 -13.33
N PHE A 72 2.50 -1.92 -12.34
CA PHE A 72 1.71 -2.04 -11.09
C PHE A 72 1.60 -0.71 -10.36
N TYR A 73 2.65 0.11 -10.36
CA TYR A 73 2.60 1.47 -9.83
C TYR A 73 1.57 2.32 -10.58
N THR A 74 1.63 2.38 -11.91
CA THR A 74 0.70 3.18 -12.71
C THR A 74 -0.74 2.76 -12.51
N PHE A 75 -1.02 1.46 -12.50
CA PHE A 75 -2.34 0.93 -12.20
C PHE A 75 -2.79 1.22 -10.76
N SER A 76 -1.88 1.16 -9.79
CA SER A 76 -2.18 1.53 -8.39
C SER A 76 -2.61 2.98 -8.26
N VAL A 77 -1.92 3.89 -8.96
CA VAL A 77 -2.28 5.32 -9.01
C VAL A 77 -3.67 5.51 -9.63
N ILE A 78 -3.97 4.81 -10.73
CA ILE A 78 -5.29 4.87 -11.39
C ILE A 78 -6.41 4.36 -10.47
N ILE A 79 -6.19 3.24 -9.78
CA ILE A 79 -7.17 2.68 -8.83
C ILE A 79 -7.34 3.63 -7.64
N MET A 80 -6.25 4.18 -7.12
CA MET A 80 -6.28 5.17 -6.04
C MET A 80 -7.11 6.39 -6.45
N TYR A 81 -6.95 6.87 -7.69
CA TYR A 81 -7.78 7.95 -8.24
C TYR A 81 -9.27 7.61 -8.20
N LYS A 82 -9.66 6.39 -8.54
CA LYS A 82 -11.06 5.93 -8.50
C LYS A 82 -11.60 5.78 -7.08
N ILE A 83 -10.79 5.25 -6.16
CA ILE A 83 -11.19 5.13 -4.73
C ILE A 83 -11.43 6.50 -4.12
N THR A 84 -10.56 7.46 -4.39
CA THR A 84 -10.63 8.81 -3.82
C THR A 84 -11.85 9.60 -4.27
N GLU A 85 -12.53 9.20 -5.35
CA GLU A 85 -13.77 9.83 -5.82
C GLU A 85 -14.87 9.83 -4.76
N ASN A 86 -15.02 8.73 -4.04
CA ASN A 86 -16.01 8.59 -2.98
C ASN A 86 -15.54 9.14 -1.62
N TYR A 87 -14.23 9.40 -1.50
CA TYR A 87 -13.63 9.85 -0.25
C TYR A 87 -13.67 11.35 -0.04
N PHE A 88 -13.44 12.13 -1.10
CA PHE A 88 -13.27 13.58 -1.03
C PHE A 88 -14.46 14.33 -1.62
N ARG A 89 -14.95 15.33 -0.87
CA ARG A 89 -16.00 16.25 -1.34
C ARG A 89 -15.47 17.24 -2.39
N TYR A 90 -14.20 17.62 -2.29
CA TYR A 90 -13.56 18.61 -3.15
C TYR A 90 -12.54 17.96 -4.06
N GLU A 91 -12.62 18.24 -5.34
CA GLU A 91 -11.68 17.69 -6.33
C GLU A 91 -10.22 18.07 -6.07
N LYS A 92 -9.96 19.30 -5.58
CA LYS A 92 -8.60 19.74 -5.23
C LYS A 92 -7.94 18.81 -4.22
N ASP A 93 -8.67 18.40 -3.18
CA ASP A 93 -8.14 17.50 -2.14
C ASP A 93 -7.82 16.12 -2.71
N ARG A 94 -8.67 15.66 -3.64
CA ARG A 94 -8.46 14.42 -4.37
C ARG A 94 -7.15 14.44 -5.16
N TYR A 95 -6.91 15.49 -5.96
CA TYR A 95 -5.67 15.62 -6.73
C TYR A 95 -4.44 15.71 -5.85
N ILE A 96 -4.48 16.50 -4.77
CA ILE A 96 -3.37 16.59 -3.81
C ILE A 96 -3.09 15.21 -3.19
N SER A 97 -4.14 14.48 -2.81
CA SER A 97 -3.98 13.13 -2.25
C SER A 97 -3.24 12.18 -3.19
N ILE A 98 -3.54 12.25 -4.48
CA ILE A 98 -2.91 11.38 -5.48
C ILE A 98 -1.46 11.81 -5.73
N ILE A 99 -1.20 13.12 -5.81
CA ILE A 99 0.16 13.64 -5.97
C ILE A 99 1.03 13.20 -4.78
N VAL A 100 0.52 13.32 -3.56
CA VAL A 100 1.24 12.86 -2.36
C VAL A 100 1.50 11.36 -2.42
N PHE A 101 0.51 10.55 -2.84
CA PHE A 101 0.70 9.11 -3.00
C PHE A 101 1.79 8.78 -4.04
N MET A 102 1.78 9.46 -5.19
CA MET A 102 2.77 9.27 -6.25
C MET A 102 4.19 9.62 -5.81
N LEU A 103 4.33 10.63 -4.95
CA LEU A 103 5.63 11.14 -4.48
C LEU A 103 6.11 10.49 -3.19
N LEU A 104 5.33 9.57 -2.58
CA LEU A 104 5.79 8.86 -1.39
C LEU A 104 7.08 8.08 -1.68
N PRO A 105 8.15 8.28 -0.89
CA PRO A 105 9.42 7.58 -1.11
C PRO A 105 9.27 6.06 -1.14
N GLY A 106 8.43 5.51 -0.23
CA GLY A 106 8.16 4.07 -0.18
C GLY A 106 7.43 3.54 -1.41
N VAL A 107 6.53 4.30 -2.03
CA VAL A 107 5.83 3.90 -3.25
C VAL A 107 6.76 3.96 -4.46
N LEU A 108 7.59 5.01 -4.55
CA LEU A 108 8.57 5.15 -5.62
C LEU A 108 9.65 4.07 -5.55
N SER A 109 10.19 3.78 -4.36
CA SER A 109 11.16 2.70 -4.19
C SER A 109 10.57 1.33 -4.51
N ALA A 110 9.32 1.06 -4.09
CA ALA A 110 8.62 -0.18 -4.41
C ALA A 110 8.34 -0.35 -5.90
N SER A 111 8.23 0.73 -6.67
CA SER A 111 8.03 0.69 -8.11
C SER A 111 9.31 0.46 -8.92
N LEU A 112 10.48 0.81 -8.35
CA LEU A 112 11.78 0.68 -9.01
C LEU A 112 12.50 -0.62 -8.68
N LEU A 113 12.25 -1.17 -7.50
CA LEU A 113 12.89 -2.40 -7.04
C LEU A 113 11.99 -3.62 -7.32
N VAL A 114 12.63 -4.76 -7.59
CA VAL A 114 11.91 -6.02 -7.74
C VAL A 114 11.54 -6.55 -6.35
N ASN A 115 10.40 -6.11 -5.84
CA ASN A 115 9.87 -6.57 -4.56
C ASN A 115 8.35 -6.74 -4.61
N SER A 116 7.79 -7.44 -3.64
CA SER A 116 6.35 -7.68 -3.55
C SER A 116 5.54 -6.45 -3.17
N ALA A 117 6.14 -5.42 -2.60
CA ALA A 117 5.44 -4.29 -1.99
C ALA A 117 4.46 -3.58 -2.95
N ILE A 118 4.89 -3.26 -4.18
CA ILE A 118 4.01 -2.58 -5.15
C ILE A 118 2.88 -3.49 -5.65
N VAL A 119 3.14 -4.80 -5.73
CA VAL A 119 2.15 -5.83 -6.09
C VAL A 119 1.07 -5.91 -5.00
N ILE A 120 1.49 -5.93 -3.73
CA ILE A 120 0.60 -5.94 -2.57
C ILE A 120 -0.25 -4.66 -2.54
N ILE A 121 0.35 -3.48 -2.78
CA ILE A 121 -0.38 -2.21 -2.87
C ILE A 121 -1.46 -2.30 -3.95
N PHE A 122 -1.12 -2.76 -5.15
CA PHE A 122 -2.05 -2.87 -6.27
C PHE A 122 -3.24 -3.76 -5.95
N PHE A 123 -3.00 -4.99 -5.50
CA PHE A 123 -4.07 -5.95 -5.22
C PHE A 123 -4.93 -5.54 -4.03
N THR A 124 -4.34 -4.92 -3.00
CA THR A 124 -5.11 -4.41 -1.87
C THR A 124 -5.98 -3.22 -2.27
N LEU A 125 -5.46 -2.31 -3.11
CA LEU A 125 -6.25 -1.22 -3.69
C LEU A 125 -7.37 -1.74 -4.59
N LEU A 126 -7.12 -2.79 -5.38
CA LEU A 126 -8.14 -3.44 -6.22
C LEU A 126 -9.28 -4.00 -5.36
N TYR A 127 -8.95 -4.68 -4.27
CA TYR A 127 -9.93 -5.18 -3.30
C TYR A 127 -10.73 -4.04 -2.65
N LEU A 128 -10.07 -2.97 -2.22
CA LEU A 128 -10.73 -1.81 -1.65
C LEU A 128 -11.63 -1.10 -2.66
N TYR A 129 -11.19 -0.97 -3.91
CA TYR A 129 -12.00 -0.40 -4.97
C TYR A 129 -13.29 -1.21 -5.20
N TYR A 130 -13.17 -2.54 -5.25
CA TYR A 130 -14.33 -3.43 -5.36
C TYR A 130 -15.28 -3.24 -4.17
N TYR A 131 -14.74 -3.25 -2.96
CA TYR A 131 -15.51 -3.08 -1.73
C TYR A 131 -16.27 -1.73 -1.71
N TYR A 132 -15.59 -0.62 -2.02
CA TYR A 132 -16.25 0.70 -2.02
C TYR A 132 -17.26 0.89 -3.15
N LYS A 133 -17.07 0.22 -4.27
CA LYS A 133 -17.99 0.32 -5.40
C LYS A 133 -19.28 -0.50 -5.20
N TYR A 134 -19.15 -1.71 -4.67
CA TYR A 134 -20.26 -2.66 -4.57
C TYR A 134 -20.78 -2.86 -3.14
N ASN A 135 -20.12 -2.32 -2.13
CA ASN A 135 -20.38 -2.54 -0.70
C ASN A 135 -20.43 -4.04 -0.32
N LYS A 136 -19.67 -4.87 -1.03
CA LYS A 136 -19.59 -6.31 -0.84
C LYS A 136 -18.13 -6.77 -0.82
N HIS A 137 -17.84 -7.76 0.00
CA HIS A 137 -16.52 -8.40 0.02
C HIS A 137 -16.39 -9.39 -1.13
N SER A 138 -15.31 -9.27 -1.93
CA SER A 138 -15.01 -10.24 -2.99
C SER A 138 -14.19 -11.39 -2.43
N PHE A 139 -14.84 -12.50 -2.11
CA PHE A 139 -14.16 -13.68 -1.59
C PHE A 139 -13.22 -14.32 -2.61
N LEU A 140 -13.56 -14.21 -3.91
CA LEU A 140 -12.71 -14.72 -4.99
C LEU A 140 -11.35 -14.00 -5.00
N LEU A 141 -11.34 -12.67 -4.85
CA LEU A 141 -10.07 -11.92 -4.76
C LEU A 141 -9.27 -12.33 -3.52
N LEU A 142 -9.93 -12.53 -2.37
CA LEU A 142 -9.25 -12.96 -1.16
C LEU A 142 -8.60 -14.33 -1.32
N ILE A 143 -9.26 -15.28 -1.98
CA ILE A 143 -8.69 -16.60 -2.27
C ILE A 143 -7.49 -16.48 -3.23
N LEU A 144 -7.58 -15.65 -4.26
CA LEU A 144 -6.46 -15.41 -5.18
C LEU A 144 -5.23 -14.83 -4.47
N PHE A 145 -5.43 -13.93 -3.50
CA PHE A 145 -4.34 -13.33 -2.73
C PHE A 145 -3.52 -14.34 -1.93
N LEU A 146 -4.12 -15.45 -1.52
CA LEU A 146 -3.44 -16.54 -0.84
C LEU A 146 -2.25 -17.10 -1.64
N PHE A 147 -2.37 -17.11 -2.98
CA PHE A 147 -1.35 -17.65 -3.85
C PHE A 147 -0.32 -16.61 -4.31
N ILE A 148 -0.56 -15.31 -4.05
CA ILE A 148 0.32 -14.23 -4.53
C ILE A 148 1.49 -14.02 -3.57
N ASP A 149 1.21 -13.78 -2.29
CA ASP A 149 2.23 -13.44 -1.31
C ASP A 149 1.78 -13.74 0.12
N ASN A 150 2.74 -14.10 0.97
CA ASN A 150 2.50 -14.33 2.41
C ASN A 150 1.96 -13.10 3.15
N SER A 151 2.36 -11.91 2.73
CA SER A 151 1.98 -10.64 3.37
C SER A 151 0.46 -10.41 3.43
N PHE A 152 -0.31 -11.08 2.56
CA PHE A 152 -1.79 -11.01 2.61
C PHE A 152 -2.39 -11.64 3.87
N ALA A 153 -1.62 -12.40 4.66
CA ALA A 153 -2.04 -12.82 5.99
C ALA A 153 -2.41 -11.63 6.89
N ILE A 154 -1.70 -10.51 6.73
CA ILE A 154 -1.98 -9.26 7.44
C ILE A 154 -3.37 -8.71 7.06
N LEU A 155 -3.71 -8.77 5.77
CA LEU A 155 -5.03 -8.37 5.29
C LEU A 155 -6.14 -9.26 5.86
N TYR A 156 -5.95 -10.59 5.90
CA TYR A 156 -6.93 -11.51 6.47
C TYR A 156 -7.14 -11.25 7.95
N LEU A 157 -6.08 -11.00 8.70
CA LEU A 157 -6.19 -10.65 10.11
C LEU A 157 -6.90 -9.29 10.31
N ALA A 158 -6.63 -8.32 9.46
CA ALA A 158 -7.34 -7.03 9.49
C ALA A 158 -8.84 -7.18 9.20
N LEU A 159 -9.20 -8.03 8.23
CA LEU A 159 -10.60 -8.35 7.90
C LEU A 159 -11.29 -9.11 9.05
N PHE A 160 -10.57 -9.97 9.74
CA PHE A 160 -11.07 -10.64 10.94
C PHE A 160 -11.46 -9.63 12.02
N PHE A 161 -10.59 -8.67 12.36
CA PHE A 161 -10.93 -7.62 13.34
C PHE A 161 -12.06 -6.70 12.86
N TYR A 162 -12.10 -6.40 11.57
CA TYR A 162 -13.18 -5.62 10.98
C TYR A 162 -14.53 -6.34 11.07
N SER A 163 -14.56 -7.64 10.80
CA SER A 163 -15.76 -8.47 10.86
C SER A 163 -16.31 -8.62 12.28
N LEU A 164 -15.43 -8.71 13.27
CA LEU A 164 -15.81 -8.72 14.70
C LEU A 164 -16.59 -7.47 15.09
N LYS A 165 -16.13 -6.29 14.63
CA LYS A 165 -16.84 -5.04 14.92
C LYS A 165 -18.20 -4.98 14.23
N ASN A 166 -18.27 -5.38 12.97
CA ASN A 166 -19.48 -5.26 12.15
C ASN A 166 -20.44 -6.45 12.33
N LYS A 167 -20.05 -7.44 13.13
CA LYS A 167 -20.81 -8.68 13.37
C LYS A 167 -21.12 -9.47 12.08
N ASP A 168 -20.22 -9.39 11.08
CA ASP A 168 -20.32 -10.15 9.84
C ASP A 168 -19.69 -11.52 10.02
N THR A 169 -20.53 -12.51 10.37
CA THR A 169 -20.11 -13.89 10.65
C THR A 169 -19.48 -14.58 9.43
N LYS A 170 -19.98 -14.29 8.21
CA LYS A 170 -19.43 -14.88 6.98
C LYS A 170 -18.00 -14.42 6.73
N LEU A 171 -17.77 -13.12 6.79
CA LEU A 171 -16.44 -12.54 6.61
C LEU A 171 -15.48 -13.03 7.72
N LEU A 172 -15.98 -13.16 8.95
CA LEU A 172 -15.18 -13.65 10.08
C LEU A 172 -14.63 -15.04 9.85
N TYR A 173 -15.49 -16.01 9.51
CA TYR A 173 -15.04 -17.39 9.26
C TYR A 173 -14.12 -17.49 8.06
N ILE A 174 -14.44 -16.81 6.96
CA ILE A 174 -13.63 -16.84 5.74
C ILE A 174 -12.24 -16.22 6.01
N SER A 175 -12.18 -15.08 6.67
CA SER A 175 -10.90 -14.43 6.98
C SER A 175 -10.04 -15.28 7.93
N LEU A 176 -10.65 -15.95 8.91
CA LEU A 176 -9.94 -16.85 9.82
C LEU A 176 -9.39 -18.08 9.07
N ILE A 177 -10.20 -18.70 8.21
CA ILE A 177 -9.78 -19.85 7.41
C ILE A 177 -8.64 -19.47 6.48
N LEU A 178 -8.75 -18.32 5.76
CA LEU A 178 -7.70 -17.85 4.86
C LEU A 178 -6.42 -17.49 5.61
N PHE A 179 -6.53 -16.91 6.80
CA PHE A 179 -5.38 -16.64 7.65
C PHE A 179 -4.66 -17.93 8.06
N THR A 180 -5.40 -18.93 8.56
CA THR A 180 -4.81 -20.23 8.97
C THR A 180 -4.22 -20.98 7.77
N LEU A 181 -4.85 -20.95 6.60
CA LEU A 181 -4.31 -21.52 5.36
C LEU A 181 -3.03 -20.81 4.92
N SER A 182 -2.99 -19.49 4.98
CA SER A 182 -1.78 -18.72 4.66
C SER A 182 -0.63 -19.09 5.59
N MET A 183 -0.89 -19.22 6.89
CA MET A 183 0.12 -19.65 7.86
C MET A 183 0.57 -21.11 7.65
N TYR A 184 -0.32 -21.98 7.17
CA TYR A 184 0.01 -23.37 6.87
C TYR A 184 0.91 -23.48 5.61
N ILE A 185 0.60 -22.72 4.56
CA ILE A 185 1.32 -22.77 3.27
C ILE A 185 2.72 -22.15 3.40
N TYR A 186 2.83 -20.98 4.02
CA TYR A 186 4.07 -20.22 4.06
C TYR A 186 4.88 -20.43 5.34
N GLY A 187 4.25 -20.95 6.38
CA GLY A 187 4.87 -21.17 7.67
C GLY A 187 5.14 -19.89 8.48
N PHE A 188 5.53 -20.07 9.72
CA PHE A 188 6.02 -19.00 10.58
C PHE A 188 7.56 -19.09 10.62
N SER A 189 8.25 -18.31 9.81
CA SER A 189 9.70 -18.24 9.90
C SER A 189 10.11 -17.27 11.02
N THR A 190 10.41 -17.82 12.19
CA THR A 190 11.06 -17.05 13.26
C THR A 190 12.55 -17.35 13.22
N SER A 191 13.32 -16.50 12.57
CA SER A 191 14.77 -16.65 12.50
C SER A 191 15.47 -15.53 13.27
N GLY A 192 16.53 -15.90 14.01
CA GLY A 192 17.46 -14.96 14.61
C GLY A 192 17.43 -14.88 16.14
N ARG A 193 18.48 -14.30 16.71
CA ARG A 193 18.56 -13.98 18.14
C ARG A 193 17.59 -12.84 18.47
N PRO A 194 16.83 -12.92 19.59
CA PRO A 194 15.92 -11.85 19.98
C PRO A 194 16.72 -10.58 20.27
N ARG A 195 16.54 -9.56 19.42
CA ARG A 195 17.03 -8.19 19.61
C ARG A 195 15.88 -7.24 19.35
N GLY A 196 15.81 -6.16 20.13
CA GLY A 196 14.80 -5.13 19.93
C GLY A 196 15.16 -4.26 18.71
N PHE A 197 14.37 -4.37 17.63
CA PHE A 197 14.50 -3.57 16.39
C PHE A 197 13.39 -2.52 16.25
N LEU A 198 12.73 -2.18 17.34
CA LEU A 198 11.57 -1.29 17.34
C LEU A 198 11.92 0.10 16.80
N VAL A 199 13.05 0.69 17.24
CA VAL A 199 13.51 2.00 16.77
C VAL A 199 13.83 1.97 15.28
N ASP A 200 14.48 0.90 14.80
CA ASP A 200 14.78 0.71 13.39
C ASP A 200 13.49 0.65 12.55
N THR A 201 12.48 -0.06 13.05
CA THR A 201 11.17 -0.16 12.39
C THR A 201 10.49 1.21 12.27
N PHE A 202 10.50 2.01 13.35
CA PHE A 202 9.99 3.39 13.30
C PHE A 202 10.78 4.25 12.31
N ALA A 203 12.10 4.15 12.31
CA ALA A 203 12.96 4.89 11.38
C ALA A 203 12.63 4.52 9.92
N ILE A 204 12.43 3.23 9.61
CA ILE A 204 12.08 2.80 8.26
C ILE A 204 10.68 3.31 7.86
N TYR A 205 9.68 3.28 8.75
CA TYR A 205 8.38 3.88 8.44
C TYR A 205 8.49 5.40 8.19
N ALA A 206 9.33 6.09 8.95
CA ALA A 206 9.59 7.50 8.72
C ALA A 206 10.24 7.77 7.36
N THR A 207 11.07 6.87 6.83
CA THR A 207 11.63 6.99 5.47
C THR A 207 10.61 6.64 4.39
N VAL A 208 9.75 5.65 4.61
CA VAL A 208 8.68 5.24 3.65
C VAL A 208 7.65 6.35 3.43
N PHE A 209 7.24 7.03 4.52
CA PHE A 209 6.22 8.08 4.49
C PHE A 209 6.77 9.50 4.38
N SER A 210 7.97 9.79 4.74
CA SER A 210 8.54 10.99 5.32
C SER A 210 8.18 11.14 6.82
N PRO A 211 9.09 11.71 7.64
CA PRO A 211 8.89 11.77 9.10
C PRO A 211 7.60 12.48 9.52
N PHE A 212 7.28 13.62 8.89
CA PHE A 212 6.07 14.39 9.21
C PHE A 212 4.78 13.68 8.84
N LEU A 213 4.73 13.04 7.68
CA LEU A 213 3.57 12.27 7.26
C LEU A 213 3.36 11.04 8.14
N PHE A 214 4.43 10.39 8.60
CA PHE A 214 4.32 9.26 9.51
C PHE A 214 3.78 9.66 10.89
N LEU A 215 4.27 10.76 11.46
CA LEU A 215 3.71 11.30 12.70
C LEU A 215 2.23 11.66 12.54
N TYR A 216 1.88 12.26 11.41
CA TYR A 216 0.49 12.57 11.11
C TYR A 216 -0.37 11.31 10.90
N PHE A 217 0.20 10.24 10.34
CA PHE A 217 -0.45 8.94 10.27
C PHE A 217 -0.82 8.41 11.67
N ILE A 218 0.13 8.37 12.60
CA ILE A 218 -0.11 7.93 13.98
C ILE A 218 -1.22 8.78 14.63
N TYR A 219 -1.14 10.10 14.49
CA TYR A 219 -2.17 11.01 14.99
C TYR A 219 -3.56 10.71 14.41
N THR A 220 -3.67 10.50 13.10
CA THR A 220 -4.96 10.22 12.46
C THR A 220 -5.54 8.88 12.88
N MET A 221 -4.70 7.84 13.03
CA MET A 221 -5.15 6.52 13.50
C MET A 221 -5.67 6.60 14.94
N TYR A 222 -4.97 7.30 15.82
CA TYR A 222 -5.36 7.55 17.21
C TYR A 222 -6.67 8.37 17.29
N ARG A 223 -6.76 9.45 16.54
CA ARG A 223 -7.97 10.30 16.49
C ARG A 223 -9.20 9.51 16.03
N SER A 224 -9.04 8.66 15.02
CA SER A 224 -10.14 7.83 14.51
C SER A 224 -10.58 6.78 15.51
N TRP A 225 -9.65 6.27 16.30
CA TRP A 225 -9.98 5.38 17.39
C TRP A 225 -10.88 6.06 18.42
N ILE A 226 -10.48 7.24 18.91
CA ILE A 226 -11.28 7.99 19.91
C ILE A 226 -12.65 8.38 19.38
N LYS A 227 -12.74 8.84 18.11
CA LYS A 227 -14.00 9.26 17.49
C LYS A 227 -14.90 8.12 17.06
N ASN A 228 -14.43 6.88 17.20
CA ASN A 228 -15.14 5.67 16.74
C ASN A 228 -15.46 5.65 15.23
N ASP A 229 -14.70 6.44 14.43
CA ASP A 229 -14.81 6.53 12.96
C ASP A 229 -13.81 5.58 12.30
N ARG A 230 -14.05 4.27 12.49
CA ARG A 230 -13.13 3.19 12.07
C ARG A 230 -13.65 2.58 10.77
N THR A 231 -13.00 2.90 9.66
CA THR A 231 -13.28 2.34 8.34
C THR A 231 -12.47 1.06 8.09
N LEU A 232 -12.76 0.34 7.01
CA LEU A 232 -12.00 -0.84 6.59
C LEU A 232 -10.50 -0.51 6.40
N ILE A 233 -10.18 0.63 5.78
CA ILE A 233 -8.79 1.09 5.61
C ILE A 233 -8.11 1.28 6.97
N TRP A 234 -8.81 1.83 7.95
CA TRP A 234 -8.27 1.98 9.30
C TRP A 234 -7.85 0.63 9.89
N TYR A 235 -8.71 -0.40 9.77
CA TYR A 235 -8.37 -1.75 10.28
C TYR A 235 -7.16 -2.33 9.55
N ILE A 236 -7.09 -2.24 8.23
CA ILE A 236 -5.97 -2.76 7.44
C ILE A 236 -4.66 -2.10 7.89
N SER A 237 -4.63 -0.77 7.99
CA SER A 237 -3.40 -0.04 8.26
C SER A 237 -2.94 -0.14 9.71
N ILE A 238 -3.87 -0.11 10.67
CA ILE A 238 -3.52 -0.25 12.09
C ILE A 238 -3.06 -1.67 12.42
N THR A 239 -3.69 -2.69 11.83
CA THR A 239 -3.28 -4.08 12.02
C THR A 239 -1.87 -4.30 11.48
N ALA A 240 -1.56 -3.80 10.29
CA ALA A 240 -0.22 -3.91 9.72
C ALA A 240 0.83 -3.19 10.59
N LEU A 241 0.55 -1.97 11.06
CA LEU A 241 1.46 -1.24 11.93
C LEU A 241 1.66 -1.98 13.27
N LEU A 242 0.58 -2.39 13.95
CA LEU A 242 0.69 -3.06 15.25
C LEU A 242 1.42 -4.39 15.15
N LEU A 243 1.16 -5.20 14.12
CA LEU A 243 1.89 -6.44 13.89
C LEU A 243 3.37 -6.20 13.62
N SER A 244 3.68 -5.21 12.77
CA SER A 244 5.08 -4.88 12.48
C SER A 244 5.84 -4.44 13.74
N LEU A 245 5.22 -3.62 14.60
CA LEU A 245 5.81 -3.22 15.87
C LEU A 245 5.93 -4.39 16.84
N LEU A 246 4.92 -5.23 16.93
CA LEU A 246 4.93 -6.40 17.81
C LEU A 246 6.05 -7.38 17.42
N PHE A 247 6.22 -7.68 16.14
CA PHE A 247 7.29 -8.56 15.67
C PHE A 247 8.67 -7.92 15.82
N SER A 248 8.79 -6.60 15.69
CA SER A 248 10.04 -5.87 15.82
C SER A 248 10.64 -5.92 17.24
N PHE A 249 9.87 -6.26 18.27
CA PHE A 249 10.39 -6.53 19.62
C PHE A 249 11.29 -7.77 19.66
N ARG A 250 11.04 -8.74 18.78
CA ARG A 250 11.73 -10.02 18.81
C ARG A 250 12.71 -10.22 17.66
N GLN A 251 12.37 -9.73 16.46
CA GLN A 251 13.13 -10.01 15.25
C GLN A 251 13.17 -8.81 14.32
N ARG A 252 14.15 -8.78 13.41
CA ARG A 252 14.16 -7.83 12.31
C ARG A 252 13.06 -8.22 11.32
N ILE A 253 12.18 -7.27 11.01
CA ILE A 253 11.07 -7.47 10.07
C ILE A 253 11.45 -6.98 8.67
N TYR A 254 10.87 -7.61 7.66
CA TYR A 254 10.87 -7.09 6.29
C TYR A 254 9.73 -6.07 6.16
N ILE A 255 10.08 -4.80 6.06
CA ILE A 255 9.08 -3.73 5.98
C ILE A 255 8.25 -3.81 4.71
N GLU A 256 8.79 -4.44 3.66
CA GLU A 256 8.14 -4.69 2.37
C GLU A 256 6.81 -5.43 2.52
N ASP A 257 6.66 -6.24 3.57
CA ASP A 257 5.45 -7.03 3.84
C ASP A 257 4.35 -6.20 4.55
N PHE A 258 4.73 -5.20 5.34
CA PHE A 258 3.81 -4.43 6.19
C PHE A 258 3.50 -3.04 5.66
N ALA A 259 4.51 -2.32 5.14
CA ALA A 259 4.37 -0.95 4.68
C ALA A 259 3.31 -0.75 3.59
N PRO A 260 3.10 -1.67 2.63
CA PRO A 260 2.03 -1.56 1.65
C PRO A 260 0.66 -1.29 2.26
N PHE A 261 0.30 -2.01 3.31
CA PHE A 261 -1.00 -1.88 3.99
C PHE A 261 -1.10 -0.59 4.80
N VAL A 262 0.02 -0.05 5.27
CA VAL A 262 0.05 1.24 5.98
C VAL A 262 -0.07 2.41 5.00
N VAL A 263 0.63 2.35 3.86
CA VAL A 263 0.62 3.39 2.81
C VAL A 263 -0.78 3.61 2.20
N ILE A 264 -1.60 2.57 2.11
CA ILE A 264 -2.98 2.65 1.60
C ILE A 264 -3.87 3.59 2.43
N SER A 265 -3.50 3.88 3.69
CA SER A 265 -4.24 4.82 4.54
C SER A 265 -4.15 6.29 4.13
N LEU A 266 -3.29 6.63 3.17
CA LEU A 266 -3.01 8.02 2.79
C LEU A 266 -4.26 8.85 2.48
N PRO A 267 -5.24 8.39 1.67
CA PRO A 267 -6.46 9.16 1.41
C PRO A 267 -7.26 9.43 2.68
N TYR A 268 -7.28 8.48 3.60
CA TYR A 268 -7.95 8.61 4.88
C TYR A 268 -7.30 9.67 5.77
N MET A 269 -5.96 9.67 5.82
CA MET A 269 -5.18 10.69 6.51
C MET A 269 -5.45 12.09 5.95
N LEU A 270 -5.35 12.24 4.63
CA LEU A 270 -5.51 13.54 3.97
C LEU A 270 -6.96 14.05 4.04
N LYS A 271 -7.97 13.19 4.03
CA LYS A 271 -9.35 13.57 4.31
C LYS A 271 -9.47 14.23 5.68
N THR A 272 -8.84 13.63 6.70
CA THR A 272 -8.84 14.16 8.06
C THR A 272 -8.09 15.49 8.14
N PHE A 273 -6.97 15.60 7.43
CA PHE A 273 -6.18 16.83 7.32
C PHE A 273 -6.98 17.98 6.72
N PHE A 274 -7.55 17.78 5.53
CA PHE A 274 -8.31 18.82 4.85
C PHE A 274 -9.56 19.25 5.63
N HIS A 275 -10.23 18.30 6.29
CA HIS A 275 -11.34 18.62 7.17
C HIS A 275 -10.87 19.50 8.34
N ALA A 276 -9.81 19.11 9.03
CA ALA A 276 -9.26 19.88 10.16
C ALA A 276 -8.78 21.27 9.73
N TYR A 277 -8.12 21.36 8.57
CA TYR A 277 -7.68 22.64 8.00
C TYR A 277 -8.82 23.63 7.71
N ARG A 278 -9.96 23.12 7.21
CA ARG A 278 -11.12 23.99 6.88
C ARG A 278 -11.92 24.45 8.07
N VAL A 279 -11.97 23.65 9.13
CA VAL A 279 -12.70 24.00 10.36
C VAL A 279 -11.97 25.08 11.15
N ARG A 280 -10.64 25.21 10.96
CA ARG A 280 -9.85 26.23 11.63
C ARG A 280 -10.13 27.65 11.11
N LEU A 281 -10.04 28.62 12.01
CA LEU A 281 -10.10 30.05 11.69
C LEU A 281 -9.01 30.40 10.65
N LYS A 282 -9.33 31.33 9.75
CA LYS A 282 -8.42 31.71 8.63
C LYS A 282 -7.04 32.16 9.13
N GLU A 283 -6.98 32.82 10.28
CA GLU A 283 -5.75 33.33 10.91
C GLU A 283 -4.78 32.21 11.33
N PHE A 284 -5.27 31.03 11.69
CA PHE A 284 -4.45 29.91 12.14
C PHE A 284 -4.11 28.90 11.03
N ARG A 285 -4.67 29.07 9.83
CA ARG A 285 -4.42 28.17 8.68
C ARG A 285 -2.96 28.14 8.22
N PRO A 286 -2.24 29.30 8.15
CA PRO A 286 -0.85 29.28 7.72
C PRO A 286 0.11 28.56 8.67
N LYS A 287 -0.28 28.38 9.93
CA LYS A 287 0.54 27.73 10.96
C LYS A 287 0.28 26.22 11.10
N TYR A 288 -0.63 25.68 10.30
CA TYR A 288 -1.00 24.28 10.31
C TYR A 288 -0.42 23.55 9.11
#